data_bf0a4dc79b7e958c3a14a6cd234fb06e
#
_entry.id   bf0a4dc79b7e958c3a14a6cd234fb06e
#
_cell.length_a   1.000
_cell.length_b   1.000
_cell.length_c   1.000
_cell.angle_alpha   90.00
_cell.angle_beta   90.00
_cell.angle_gamma   90.00
#
_symmetry.space_group_name_H-M   'P 1'
#
loop_
_entity.id
_entity.type
_entity.pdbx_description
1 polymer ?
#
loop_
_entity_poly.entity_id
_entity_poly.type
_entity_poly.pdbx_seq_one_letter_code
_entity_poly.pdbx_strand_id
1 'polypeptide(L)'
;MKIAIISDIHDNLVNLEIFFQTIKKENISKIICLGDITNSETLKKLAKNFSSEIFLIYGNAEIYSEAELENYKNINYLGRLKIIEIDGLKIGLCHEPGFIRKLLQEDPNLNFIFYGHTHKPWMSIKNKATVANPGTLGGVFQRPSFAIFDTITKKLKLKLLH
;
A
#
# COMPACT_ATOMS: atom_id res chain seq x y z
N MET A 1 -12.24 10.60 -1.19
CA MET A 1 -12.57 9.16 -0.97
C MET A 1 -11.67 8.55 0.11
N LYS A 2 -12.01 7.35 0.64
CA LYS A 2 -11.14 6.63 1.58
C LYS A 2 -10.36 5.52 0.84
N ILE A 3 -9.06 5.44 1.11
CA ILE A 3 -8.14 4.47 0.52
C ILE A 3 -7.48 3.70 1.67
N ALA A 4 -7.44 2.37 1.61
CA ALA A 4 -6.63 1.58 2.52
C ALA A 4 -5.22 1.46 1.96
N ILE A 5 -4.21 1.67 2.80
CA ILE A 5 -2.80 1.53 2.45
C ILE A 5 -2.23 0.38 3.27
N ILE A 6 -1.75 -0.64 2.57
CA ILE A 6 -1.18 -1.87 3.13
C ILE A 6 0.22 -2.12 2.58
N SER A 7 1.02 -2.84 3.31
CA SER A 7 2.35 -3.30 2.92
C SER A 7 2.76 -4.55 3.70
N ASP A 8 3.73 -5.27 3.17
CA ASP A 8 4.44 -6.32 3.92
C ASP A 8 3.47 -7.36 4.50
N ILE A 9 2.70 -8.03 3.62
CA ILE A 9 1.72 -9.06 3.98
C ILE A 9 2.43 -10.36 4.36
N HIS A 10 3.54 -10.70 3.65
CA HIS A 10 4.38 -11.87 3.93
C HIS A 10 3.58 -13.14 4.17
N ASP A 11 2.67 -13.44 3.24
CA ASP A 11 1.82 -14.64 3.24
C ASP A 11 0.96 -14.86 4.49
N ASN A 12 0.76 -13.83 5.31
CA ASN A 12 -0.12 -13.94 6.47
C ASN A 12 -1.59 -13.84 6.06
N LEU A 13 -2.16 -14.96 5.60
CA LEU A 13 -3.54 -15.05 5.14
C LEU A 13 -4.56 -14.76 6.25
N VAL A 14 -4.19 -15.00 7.50
CA VAL A 14 -5.06 -14.73 8.67
C VAL A 14 -5.21 -13.22 8.85
N ASN A 15 -4.11 -12.49 8.88
CA ASN A 15 -4.14 -11.03 9.01
C ASN A 15 -4.81 -10.37 7.79
N LEU A 16 -4.59 -10.92 6.59
CA LEU A 16 -5.25 -10.43 5.38
C LEU A 16 -6.79 -10.59 5.48
N GLU A 17 -7.27 -11.69 6.05
CA GLU A 17 -8.71 -11.90 6.29
C GLU A 17 -9.27 -10.91 7.31
N ILE A 18 -8.58 -10.72 8.45
CA ILE A 18 -8.97 -9.75 9.49
C ILE A 18 -9.00 -8.33 8.90
N PHE A 19 -8.02 -8.00 8.04
CA PHE A 19 -7.99 -6.72 7.32
C PHE A 19 -9.26 -6.53 6.48
N PHE A 20 -9.66 -7.50 5.67
CA PHE A 20 -10.88 -7.39 4.86
C PHE A 20 -12.12 -7.22 5.71
N GLN A 21 -12.24 -7.96 6.81
CA GLN A 21 -13.35 -7.80 7.75
C GLN A 21 -13.37 -6.39 8.37
N THR A 22 -12.21 -5.85 8.69
CA THR A 22 -12.08 -4.51 9.27
C THR A 22 -12.49 -3.42 8.29
N ILE A 23 -12.06 -3.50 7.04
CA ILE A 23 -12.34 -2.45 6.05
C ILE A 23 -13.78 -2.47 5.49
N LYS A 24 -14.51 -3.57 5.64
CA LYS A 24 -15.94 -3.65 5.22
C LYS A 24 -16.80 -2.52 5.78
N LYS A 25 -16.49 -2.06 7.00
CA LYS A 25 -17.24 -0.99 7.71
C LYS A 25 -16.73 0.42 7.41
N GLU A 26 -15.63 0.54 6.67
CA GLU A 26 -14.93 1.82 6.49
C GLU A 26 -15.22 2.51 5.16
N ASN A 27 -16.04 1.91 4.27
CA ASN A 27 -16.34 2.41 2.91
C ASN A 27 -15.06 2.72 2.10
N ILE A 28 -14.15 1.73 2.06
CA ILE A 28 -12.90 1.83 1.31
C ILE A 28 -13.19 1.72 -0.19
N SER A 29 -12.75 2.72 -0.94
CA SER A 29 -12.95 2.81 -2.40
C SER A 29 -11.82 2.14 -3.19
N LYS A 30 -10.61 2.15 -2.66
CA LYS A 30 -9.39 1.61 -3.31
C LYS A 30 -8.43 1.06 -2.27
N ILE A 31 -7.55 0.16 -2.71
CA ILE A 31 -6.39 -0.28 -1.92
C ILE A 31 -5.11 0.20 -2.63
N ILE A 32 -4.15 0.69 -1.86
CA ILE A 32 -2.76 0.83 -2.27
C ILE A 32 -1.97 -0.25 -1.52
N CYS A 33 -1.45 -1.23 -2.26
CA CYS A 33 -0.56 -2.26 -1.74
C CYS A 33 0.88 -1.92 -2.14
N LEU A 34 1.72 -1.70 -1.14
CA LEU A 34 3.09 -1.23 -1.33
C LEU A 34 4.12 -2.36 -1.47
N GLY A 35 3.66 -3.59 -1.73
CA GLY A 35 4.52 -4.75 -2.00
C GLY A 35 4.71 -5.69 -0.82
N ASP A 36 5.55 -6.69 -1.05
CA ASP A 36 5.83 -7.83 -0.17
C ASP A 36 4.55 -8.61 0.19
N ILE A 37 3.80 -8.96 -0.88
CA ILE A 37 2.69 -9.91 -0.82
C ILE A 37 3.25 -11.33 -0.62
N THR A 38 4.31 -11.64 -1.33
CA THR A 38 5.17 -12.82 -1.39
C THR A 38 4.71 -13.85 -2.40
N ASN A 39 3.64 -14.64 -2.19
CA ASN A 39 3.27 -15.73 -3.10
C ASN A 39 1.95 -15.51 -3.85
N SER A 40 1.74 -16.36 -4.87
CA SER A 40 0.57 -16.32 -5.75
C SER A 40 -0.76 -16.56 -5.02
N GLU A 41 -0.78 -17.35 -3.94
CA GLU A 41 -2.00 -17.61 -3.17
C GLU A 41 -2.46 -16.35 -2.44
N THR A 42 -1.53 -15.63 -1.82
CA THR A 42 -1.80 -14.37 -1.14
C THR A 42 -2.23 -13.29 -2.13
N LEU A 43 -1.57 -13.19 -3.28
CA LEU A 43 -1.96 -12.31 -4.39
C LEU A 43 -3.39 -12.59 -4.85
N LYS A 44 -3.71 -13.87 -5.10
CA LYS A 44 -5.06 -14.30 -5.50
C LYS A 44 -6.10 -13.96 -4.43
N LYS A 45 -5.78 -14.17 -3.15
CA LYS A 45 -6.68 -13.81 -2.05
C LYS A 45 -6.92 -12.31 -1.97
N LEU A 46 -5.87 -11.51 -2.12
CA LEU A 46 -5.98 -10.04 -2.16
C LEU A 46 -6.90 -9.59 -3.30
N ALA A 47 -6.67 -10.08 -4.52
CA ALA A 47 -7.44 -9.72 -5.70
C ALA A 47 -8.92 -10.13 -5.62
N LYS A 48 -9.20 -11.34 -5.10
CA LYS A 48 -10.57 -11.89 -5.05
C LYS A 48 -11.45 -11.29 -3.95
N ASN A 49 -10.87 -10.84 -2.85
CA ASN A 49 -11.62 -10.32 -1.71
C ASN A 49 -11.86 -8.81 -1.75
N PHE A 50 -11.32 -8.12 -2.75
CA PHE A 50 -11.57 -6.70 -2.97
C PHE A 50 -11.88 -6.45 -4.44
N SER A 51 -13.14 -6.16 -4.76
CA SER A 51 -13.62 -6.03 -6.15
C SER A 51 -13.28 -4.70 -6.82
N SER A 52 -12.94 -3.67 -6.03
CA SER A 52 -12.54 -2.36 -6.54
C SER A 52 -11.03 -2.34 -6.85
N GLU A 53 -10.54 -1.21 -7.35
CA GLU A 53 -9.17 -1.06 -7.82
C GLU A 53 -8.13 -1.19 -6.71
N ILE A 54 -7.08 -1.96 -7.00
CA ILE A 54 -5.89 -2.14 -6.17
C ILE A 54 -4.69 -1.60 -6.95
N PHE A 55 -4.07 -0.53 -6.47
CA PHE A 55 -2.76 -0.09 -6.95
C PHE A 55 -1.69 -0.93 -6.29
N LEU A 56 -0.85 -1.58 -7.09
CA LEU A 56 0.17 -2.51 -6.59
C LEU A 56 1.57 -2.06 -6.98
N ILE A 57 2.41 -1.87 -5.98
CA ILE A 57 3.86 -1.72 -6.11
C ILE A 57 4.52 -3.09 -5.87
N TYR A 58 5.52 -3.44 -6.67
CA TYR A 58 6.28 -4.68 -6.53
C TYR A 58 7.34 -4.53 -5.43
N GLY A 59 7.29 -5.41 -4.43
CA GLY A 59 8.23 -5.44 -3.32
C GLY A 59 9.53 -6.19 -3.65
N ASN A 60 10.37 -6.37 -2.67
CA ASN A 60 11.63 -7.12 -2.83
C ASN A 60 11.52 -8.62 -2.49
N ALA A 61 10.44 -9.04 -1.83
CA ALA A 61 10.22 -10.43 -1.42
C ALA A 61 9.14 -11.15 -2.25
N GLU A 62 8.82 -10.66 -3.44
CA GLU A 62 7.82 -11.29 -4.29
C GLU A 62 8.37 -12.56 -4.96
N ILE A 63 7.60 -13.65 -4.88
CA ILE A 63 7.90 -14.95 -5.51
C ILE A 63 7.03 -15.19 -6.74
N TYR A 64 5.81 -14.59 -6.79
CA TYR A 64 4.96 -14.66 -7.98
C TYR A 64 5.58 -13.88 -9.16
N SER A 65 5.28 -14.30 -10.38
CA SER A 65 5.73 -13.59 -11.58
C SER A 65 4.85 -12.38 -11.89
N GLU A 66 5.43 -11.35 -12.51
CA GLU A 66 4.66 -10.19 -12.98
C GLU A 66 3.56 -10.58 -13.98
N ALA A 67 3.77 -11.63 -14.77
CA ALA A 67 2.77 -12.16 -15.70
C ALA A 67 1.50 -12.67 -14.99
N GLU A 68 1.58 -13.13 -13.74
CA GLU A 68 0.41 -13.55 -12.98
C GLU A 68 -0.56 -12.39 -12.70
N LEU A 69 -0.06 -11.16 -12.64
CA LEU A 69 -0.87 -9.97 -12.38
C LEU A 69 -1.90 -9.70 -13.48
N GLU A 70 -1.64 -10.12 -14.71
CA GLU A 70 -2.55 -9.99 -15.86
C GLU A 70 -3.86 -10.78 -15.66
N ASN A 71 -3.87 -11.78 -14.77
CA ASN A 71 -5.07 -12.55 -14.43
C ASN A 71 -6.08 -11.79 -13.58
N TYR A 72 -5.72 -10.61 -13.04
CA TYR A 72 -6.53 -9.86 -12.09
C TYR A 72 -6.84 -8.45 -12.61
N LYS A 73 -8.03 -8.28 -13.19
CA LYS A 73 -8.47 -7.01 -13.82
C LYS A 73 -8.58 -5.82 -12.87
N ASN A 74 -8.71 -6.10 -11.57
CA ASN A 74 -8.79 -5.09 -10.52
C ASN A 74 -7.43 -4.69 -9.95
N ILE A 75 -6.34 -5.35 -10.35
CA ILE A 75 -4.98 -4.97 -9.98
C ILE A 75 -4.40 -4.06 -11.05
N ASN A 76 -4.07 -2.85 -10.65
CA ASN A 76 -3.31 -1.88 -11.43
C ASN A 76 -1.84 -1.95 -10.99
N TYR A 77 -1.05 -2.72 -11.74
CA TYR A 77 0.37 -2.90 -11.44
C TYR A 77 1.20 -1.69 -11.87
N LEU A 78 1.97 -1.15 -10.96
CA LEU A 78 2.69 0.12 -11.12
C LEU A 78 4.22 -0.02 -11.16
N GLY A 79 4.74 -1.26 -11.14
CA GLY A 79 6.18 -1.51 -11.05
C GLY A 79 6.74 -1.27 -9.64
N ARG A 80 8.02 -0.93 -9.54
CA ARG A 80 8.71 -0.76 -8.24
C ARG A 80 8.51 0.62 -7.61
N LEU A 81 8.23 1.63 -8.42
CA LEU A 81 7.91 2.99 -7.98
C LEU A 81 7.02 3.67 -9.02
N LYS A 82 6.13 4.53 -8.57
CA LYS A 82 5.23 5.28 -9.45
C LYS A 82 4.72 6.54 -8.76
N ILE A 83 4.49 7.58 -9.55
CA ILE A 83 3.68 8.73 -9.15
C ILE A 83 2.29 8.55 -9.77
N ILE A 84 1.26 8.66 -8.94
CA ILE A 84 -0.14 8.63 -9.34
C ILE A 84 -0.85 9.91 -8.91
N GLU A 85 -1.99 10.20 -9.53
CA GLU A 85 -2.84 11.30 -9.12
C GLU A 85 -4.23 10.77 -8.73
N ILE A 86 -4.70 11.14 -7.53
CA ILE A 86 -6.02 10.78 -7.02
C ILE A 86 -6.63 12.04 -6.36
N ASP A 87 -7.83 12.42 -6.82
CA ASP A 87 -8.56 13.61 -6.31
C ASP A 87 -7.69 14.89 -6.32
N GLY A 88 -6.87 15.08 -7.37
CA GLY A 88 -5.95 16.21 -7.50
C GLY A 88 -4.72 16.16 -6.57
N LEU A 89 -4.52 15.03 -5.87
CA LEU A 89 -3.34 14.82 -5.03
C LEU A 89 -2.31 13.98 -5.76
N LYS A 90 -1.08 14.48 -5.86
CA LYS A 90 0.07 13.76 -6.40
C LYS A 90 0.68 12.88 -5.31
N ILE A 91 0.69 11.58 -5.54
CA ILE A 91 1.10 10.57 -4.56
C ILE A 91 2.23 9.73 -5.15
N GLY A 92 3.40 9.78 -4.53
CA GLY A 92 4.50 8.88 -4.83
C GLY A 92 4.33 7.56 -4.10
N LEU A 93 4.55 6.44 -4.79
CA LEU A 93 4.46 5.09 -4.26
C LEU A 93 5.76 4.35 -4.52
N CYS A 94 6.30 3.68 -3.52
CA CYS A 94 7.40 2.74 -3.65
C CYS A 94 7.37 1.71 -2.52
N HIS A 95 8.10 0.60 -2.67
CA HIS A 95 8.27 -0.32 -1.56
C HIS A 95 9.43 0.11 -0.66
N GLU A 96 10.62 0.22 -1.22
CA GLU A 96 11.84 0.51 -0.48
C GLU A 96 12.04 2.02 -0.25
N PRO A 97 12.40 2.47 0.98
CA PRO A 97 12.61 3.89 1.29
C PRO A 97 13.73 4.54 0.49
N GLY A 98 14.65 3.75 -0.08
CA GLY A 98 15.70 4.24 -0.98
C GLY A 98 15.17 4.96 -2.23
N PHE A 99 13.96 4.63 -2.68
CA PHE A 99 13.32 5.26 -3.84
C PHE A 99 12.64 6.60 -3.54
N ILE A 100 12.47 6.99 -2.28
CA ILE A 100 11.82 8.26 -1.90
C ILE A 100 12.53 9.45 -2.53
N ARG A 101 13.88 9.43 -2.52
CA ARG A 101 14.67 10.51 -3.12
C ARG A 101 14.41 10.62 -4.64
N LYS A 102 14.30 9.49 -5.33
CA LYS A 102 14.04 9.47 -6.78
C LYS A 102 12.65 10.02 -7.09
N LEU A 103 11.61 9.65 -6.32
CA LEU A 103 10.27 10.21 -6.46
C LEU A 103 10.25 11.73 -6.28
N LEU A 104 10.96 12.26 -5.28
CA LEU A 104 11.05 13.72 -5.05
C LEU A 104 11.88 14.46 -6.11
N GLN A 105 12.81 13.77 -6.78
CA GLN A 105 13.54 14.33 -7.92
C GLN A 105 12.68 14.35 -9.19
N GLU A 106 11.82 13.33 -9.38
CA GLU A 106 10.90 13.23 -10.51
C GLU A 106 9.77 14.28 -10.43
N ASP A 107 9.17 14.44 -9.24
CA ASP A 107 8.20 15.52 -8.98
C ASP A 107 8.42 16.11 -7.57
N PRO A 108 9.00 17.32 -7.46
CA PRO A 108 9.20 17.99 -6.18
C PRO A 108 7.91 18.51 -5.52
N ASN A 109 6.76 18.44 -6.23
CA ASN A 109 5.47 18.92 -5.77
C ASN A 109 4.53 17.77 -5.29
N LEU A 110 5.10 16.63 -4.92
CA LEU A 110 4.33 15.53 -4.33
C LEU A 110 3.64 15.99 -3.04
N ASN A 111 2.38 15.61 -2.88
CA ASN A 111 1.62 15.84 -1.65
C ASN A 111 1.89 14.75 -0.61
N PHE A 112 1.97 13.49 -1.07
CA PHE A 112 2.20 12.33 -0.23
C PHE A 112 3.20 11.39 -0.88
N ILE A 113 3.94 10.63 -0.05
CA ILE A 113 4.72 9.48 -0.47
C ILE A 113 4.42 8.34 0.50
N PHE A 114 3.99 7.19 -0.03
CA PHE A 114 3.76 5.98 0.75
C PHE A 114 4.80 4.93 0.41
N TYR A 115 5.36 4.28 1.43
CA TYR A 115 6.39 3.25 1.30
C TYR A 115 6.22 2.14 2.34
N GLY A 116 6.81 0.97 2.11
CA GLY A 116 6.76 -0.22 2.98
C GLY A 116 8.13 -0.62 3.53
N HIS A 117 8.44 -1.92 3.44
CA HIS A 117 9.75 -2.54 3.65
C HIS A 117 10.29 -2.51 5.09
N THR A 118 10.18 -1.41 5.80
CA THR A 118 10.76 -1.30 7.15
C THR A 118 9.89 -1.93 8.23
N HIS A 119 8.68 -2.36 7.88
CA HIS A 119 7.64 -2.93 8.76
C HIS A 119 7.19 -2.00 9.90
N LYS A 120 7.86 -0.87 10.07
CA LYS A 120 7.60 0.08 11.18
C LYS A 120 6.68 1.20 10.71
N PRO A 121 5.50 1.38 11.34
CA PRO A 121 4.66 2.53 11.05
C PRO A 121 5.42 3.83 11.31
N TRP A 122 5.42 4.72 10.33
CA TRP A 122 6.13 5.99 10.44
C TRP A 122 5.49 7.09 9.62
N MET A 123 5.62 8.32 10.07
CA MET A 123 5.20 9.50 9.30
C MET A 123 6.18 10.65 9.54
N SER A 124 6.55 11.34 8.47
CA SER A 124 7.43 12.51 8.49
C SER A 124 7.09 13.45 7.32
N ILE A 125 7.69 14.62 7.31
CA ILE A 125 7.58 15.58 6.19
C ILE A 125 8.94 15.69 5.50
N LYS A 126 8.96 15.54 4.17
CA LYS A 126 10.15 15.79 3.33
C LYS A 126 9.74 16.64 2.12
N ASN A 127 10.44 17.76 1.90
CA ASN A 127 10.17 18.67 0.78
C ASN A 127 8.68 19.02 0.62
N LYS A 128 7.98 19.31 1.71
CA LYS A 128 6.53 19.57 1.80
C LYS A 128 5.62 18.34 1.60
N ALA A 129 6.14 17.19 1.13
CA ALA A 129 5.37 15.96 1.04
C ALA A 129 5.26 15.28 2.42
N THR A 130 4.07 14.77 2.73
CA THR A 130 3.92 13.82 3.83
C THR A 130 4.42 12.45 3.38
N VAL A 131 5.44 11.94 4.06
CA VAL A 131 6.03 10.62 3.79
C VAL A 131 5.58 9.66 4.89
N ALA A 132 4.93 8.56 4.52
CA ALA A 132 4.38 7.64 5.50
C ALA A 132 4.54 6.16 5.13
N ASN A 133 4.69 5.34 6.16
CA ASN A 133 4.71 3.88 6.10
C ASN A 133 3.55 3.34 6.94
N PRO A 134 2.68 2.46 6.40
CA PRO A 134 1.53 1.92 7.12
C PRO A 134 1.92 0.83 8.14
N GLY A 135 3.19 0.42 8.18
CA GLY A 135 3.66 -0.76 8.91
C GLY A 135 3.54 -2.03 8.10
N THR A 136 3.49 -3.16 8.77
CA THR A 136 3.34 -4.50 8.17
C THR A 136 1.95 -5.07 8.41
N LEU A 137 1.27 -5.52 7.37
CA LEU A 137 0.00 -6.22 7.53
C LEU A 137 0.22 -7.63 8.09
N GLY A 138 1.32 -8.26 7.67
CA GLY A 138 1.71 -9.60 8.13
C GLY A 138 2.08 -9.69 9.60
N GLY A 139 2.47 -8.58 10.23
CA GLY A 139 2.87 -8.56 11.63
C GLY A 139 4.31 -9.04 11.86
N VAL A 140 5.15 -9.02 10.83
CA VAL A 140 6.56 -9.42 10.93
C VAL A 140 7.36 -8.33 11.67
N PHE A 141 8.01 -8.69 12.76
CA PHE A 141 8.79 -7.82 13.67
C PHE A 141 8.02 -6.69 14.36
N GLN A 142 6.81 -6.37 13.93
CA GLN A 142 5.98 -5.30 14.48
C GLN A 142 4.52 -5.78 14.64
N ARG A 143 3.71 -5.04 15.37
CA ARG A 143 2.27 -5.33 15.43
C ARG A 143 1.63 -5.15 14.05
N PRO A 144 0.71 -6.05 13.65
CA PRO A 144 0.02 -5.92 12.37
C PRO A 144 -0.72 -4.59 12.27
N SER A 145 -0.50 -3.89 11.17
CA SER A 145 -1.07 -2.56 10.95
C SER A 145 -1.29 -2.26 9.47
N PHE A 146 -2.16 -1.29 9.22
CA PHE A 146 -2.41 -0.65 7.93
C PHE A 146 -2.81 0.80 8.15
N ALA A 147 -2.95 1.58 7.09
CA ALA A 147 -3.44 2.95 7.21
C ALA A 147 -4.71 3.17 6.38
N ILE A 148 -5.55 4.10 6.82
CA ILE A 148 -6.66 4.64 6.02
C ILE A 148 -6.33 6.08 5.69
N PHE A 149 -6.30 6.39 4.40
CA PHE A 149 -6.09 7.72 3.86
C PHE A 149 -7.41 8.28 3.31
N ASP A 150 -7.82 9.44 3.81
CA ASP A 150 -8.95 10.18 3.28
C ASP A 150 -8.44 11.32 2.40
N THR A 151 -8.70 11.23 1.10
CA THR A 151 -8.22 12.20 0.10
C THR A 151 -8.87 13.57 0.25
N ILE A 152 -10.10 13.65 0.76
CA ILE A 152 -10.84 14.92 0.94
C ILE A 152 -10.28 15.69 2.13
N THR A 153 -10.15 15.02 3.28
CA THR A 153 -9.63 15.65 4.50
C THR A 153 -8.11 15.65 4.56
N LYS A 154 -7.44 14.93 3.66
CA LYS A 154 -5.98 14.72 3.60
C LYS A 154 -5.42 14.09 4.89
N LYS A 155 -6.25 13.38 5.64
CA LYS A 155 -5.86 12.73 6.89
C LYS A 155 -5.47 11.28 6.67
N LEU A 156 -4.35 10.89 7.29
CA LEU A 156 -3.87 9.52 7.36
C LEU A 156 -4.07 9.00 8.78
N LYS A 157 -4.72 7.84 8.91
CA LYS A 157 -4.99 7.20 10.21
C LYS A 157 -4.42 5.79 10.23
N LEU A 158 -3.48 5.54 11.13
CA LEU A 158 -2.98 4.18 11.40
C LEU A 158 -4.06 3.36 12.10
N LYS A 159 -4.19 2.10 11.69
CA LYS A 159 -5.06 1.08 12.30
C LYS A 159 -4.21 -0.13 12.66
N LEU A 160 -4.34 -0.60 13.89
CA LEU A 160 -3.81 -1.90 14.30
C LEU A 160 -4.86 -2.97 14.02
N LEU A 161 -4.42 -4.16 13.60
CA LEU A 161 -5.26 -5.35 13.56
C LEU A 161 -5.28 -5.99 14.95
N HIS A 162 -6.46 -6.48 15.37
CA HIS A 162 -6.70 -7.13 16.66
C HIS A 162 -7.36 -8.48 16.44
#